data_62ba032d46f2aec53d67565527a9bc0c
#
_entry.id   62ba032d46f2aec53d67565527a9bc0c
#
_cell.length_a   1.000
_cell.length_b   1.000
_cell.length_c   1.000
_cell.angle_alpha   90.00
_cell.angle_beta   90.00
_cell.angle_gamma   90.00
#
_symmetry.space_group_name_H-M   'P 1'
#
loop_
_entity.id
_entity.type
_entity.pdbx_description
1 polymer ?
#
loop_
_entity_poly.entity_id
_entity_poly.type
_entity_poly.pdbx_seq_one_letter_code
_entity_poly.pdbx_strand_id
1 'polypeptide(L)'
;MIIVNGKLINNNKKFNYETISIQNKVLNIMFKSNMEYVYSSFEELKFDLDLKNAIVESSRELYDSDVEFKTFYKSKCNSKYWIKNKDGGFSLKENVSSYDAIMDIFNKGSKYGTECATAMIIVYYRALTKLMSRDVFNSIYTEIELMNWSNIDEKLGVDYYDSVSDFMPGDCIYFKNPDVNPKTPEWQGENTIDLGDGTYFGHGLG
;
A
#
# COMPACT_ATOMS: atom_id res chain seq x y z
N MET A 1 -1.05 -22.16 6.82
CA MET A 1 -1.04 -23.25 5.76
C MET A 1 -1.37 -22.63 4.41
N ILE A 2 -0.69 -23.00 3.30
CA ILE A 2 -0.97 -22.48 1.95
C ILE A 2 -1.75 -23.54 1.17
N ILE A 3 -2.91 -23.15 0.64
CA ILE A 3 -3.79 -24.01 -0.17
C ILE A 3 -3.94 -23.36 -1.55
N VAL A 4 -3.58 -24.08 -2.61
CA VAL A 4 -3.72 -23.62 -3.99
C VAL A 4 -4.58 -24.61 -4.79
N ASN A 5 -5.65 -24.13 -5.39
CA ASN A 5 -6.61 -24.96 -6.12
C ASN A 5 -7.05 -26.20 -5.30
N GLY A 6 -7.40 -25.96 -4.02
CA GLY A 6 -7.84 -27.01 -3.08
C GLY A 6 -6.75 -27.99 -2.63
N LYS A 7 -5.47 -27.76 -2.99
CA LYS A 7 -4.35 -28.64 -2.63
C LYS A 7 -3.40 -27.96 -1.67
N LEU A 8 -3.05 -28.63 -0.59
CA LEU A 8 -2.07 -28.15 0.37
C LEU A 8 -0.67 -28.11 -0.25
N ILE A 9 0.01 -26.97 -0.09
CA ILE A 9 1.38 -26.75 -0.53
C ILE A 9 2.29 -26.89 0.71
N ASN A 10 3.16 -27.91 0.71
CA ASN A 10 3.97 -28.26 1.87
C ASN A 10 5.41 -27.73 1.83
N ASN A 11 5.83 -27.12 0.72
CA ASN A 11 7.18 -26.60 0.57
C ASN A 11 7.29 -25.53 -0.51
N ASN A 12 8.36 -24.73 -0.45
CA ASN A 12 8.66 -23.63 -1.35
C ASN A 12 9.39 -24.04 -2.65
N LYS A 13 9.64 -25.34 -2.90
CA LYS A 13 10.45 -25.81 -4.06
C LYS A 13 9.91 -25.36 -5.43
N LYS A 14 8.66 -24.97 -5.51
CA LYS A 14 8.04 -24.44 -6.73
C LYS A 14 8.30 -22.94 -6.94
N PHE A 15 8.81 -22.26 -5.93
CA PHE A 15 9.07 -20.82 -5.95
C PHE A 15 10.57 -20.60 -6.01
N ASN A 16 11.03 -19.97 -7.08
CA ASN A 16 12.46 -19.68 -7.27
C ASN A 16 12.80 -18.24 -6.82
N TYR A 17 12.46 -17.92 -5.58
CA TYR A 17 12.79 -16.63 -4.98
C TYR A 17 14.13 -16.69 -4.24
N GLU A 18 14.90 -15.61 -4.29
CA GLU A 18 16.10 -15.47 -3.48
C GLU A 18 15.76 -15.52 -1.98
N THR A 19 16.65 -16.09 -1.19
CA THR A 19 16.44 -16.32 0.24
C THR A 19 16.10 -15.04 1.02
N ILE A 20 16.67 -13.92 0.60
CA ILE A 20 16.50 -12.60 1.26
C ILE A 20 15.33 -11.79 0.70
N SER A 21 14.68 -12.24 -0.38
CA SER A 21 13.58 -11.50 -1.01
C SER A 21 12.37 -11.39 -0.09
N ILE A 22 11.57 -10.34 -0.29
CA ILE A 22 10.30 -10.14 0.43
C ILE A 22 9.36 -11.32 0.18
N GLN A 23 9.24 -11.79 -1.06
CA GLN A 23 8.39 -12.92 -1.42
C GLN A 23 8.76 -14.17 -0.61
N ASN A 24 10.06 -14.48 -0.47
CA ASN A 24 10.49 -15.63 0.31
C ASN A 24 10.24 -15.45 1.81
N LYS A 25 10.40 -14.24 2.34
CA LYS A 25 10.05 -13.94 3.75
C LYS A 25 8.57 -14.16 4.00
N VAL A 26 7.70 -13.63 3.14
CA VAL A 26 6.24 -13.82 3.21
C VAL A 26 5.88 -15.30 3.14
N LEU A 27 6.38 -16.05 2.16
CA LEU A 27 6.17 -17.49 2.05
C LEU A 27 6.57 -18.25 3.33
N ASN A 28 7.72 -17.91 3.91
CA ASN A 28 8.20 -18.57 5.14
C ASN A 28 7.28 -18.28 6.34
N ILE A 29 6.70 -17.08 6.42
CA ILE A 29 5.69 -16.74 7.44
C ILE A 29 4.43 -17.57 7.20
N MET A 30 3.89 -17.58 5.97
CA MET A 30 2.69 -18.34 5.61
C MET A 30 2.84 -19.84 5.89
N PHE A 31 4.01 -20.44 5.63
CA PHE A 31 4.27 -21.85 5.92
C PHE A 31 4.33 -22.17 7.41
N LYS A 32 4.77 -21.22 8.24
CA LYS A 32 4.86 -21.37 9.71
C LYS A 32 3.55 -21.01 10.42
N SER A 33 2.69 -20.27 9.75
CA SER A 33 1.43 -19.79 10.29
C SER A 33 0.40 -20.89 10.51
N ASN A 34 -0.42 -20.72 11.53
CA ASN A 34 -1.62 -21.52 11.75
C ASN A 34 -2.82 -21.05 10.91
N MET A 35 -2.71 -19.89 10.26
CA MET A 35 -3.74 -19.37 9.35
C MET A 35 -3.77 -20.14 8.04
N GLU A 36 -4.94 -20.19 7.41
CA GLU A 36 -5.11 -20.73 6.06
C GLU A 36 -5.04 -19.60 5.04
N TYR A 37 -4.13 -19.74 4.07
CA TYR A 37 -3.98 -18.84 2.91
C TYR A 37 -4.46 -19.60 1.69
N VAL A 38 -5.63 -19.23 1.17
CA VAL A 38 -6.30 -19.98 0.11
C VAL A 38 -6.27 -19.18 -1.20
N TYR A 39 -5.74 -19.81 -2.24
CA TYR A 39 -5.63 -19.25 -3.59
C TYR A 39 -6.27 -20.16 -4.62
N SER A 40 -6.91 -19.56 -5.62
CA SER A 40 -7.52 -20.31 -6.74
C SER A 40 -6.47 -20.87 -7.70
N SER A 41 -5.29 -20.25 -7.79
CA SER A 41 -4.20 -20.66 -8.67
C SER A 41 -2.81 -20.28 -8.12
N PHE A 42 -1.75 -20.83 -8.76
CA PHE A 42 -0.37 -20.43 -8.45
C PHE A 42 -0.07 -19.01 -8.93
N GLU A 43 -0.73 -18.56 -10.00
CA GLU A 43 -0.62 -17.20 -10.53
C GLU A 43 -1.15 -16.19 -9.52
N GLU A 44 -2.27 -16.48 -8.86
CA GLU A 44 -2.84 -15.65 -7.81
C GLU A 44 -1.90 -15.57 -6.60
N LEU A 45 -1.40 -16.68 -6.10
CA LEU A 45 -0.40 -16.69 -5.02
C LEU A 45 0.85 -15.91 -5.43
N LYS A 46 1.34 -16.09 -6.66
CA LYS A 46 2.50 -15.37 -7.15
C LYS A 46 2.24 -13.87 -7.21
N PHE A 47 1.05 -13.47 -7.69
CA PHE A 47 0.66 -12.06 -7.73
C PHE A 47 0.64 -11.44 -6.34
N ASP A 48 0.08 -12.12 -5.33
CA ASP A 48 0.06 -11.65 -3.94
C ASP A 48 1.48 -11.46 -3.39
N LEU A 49 2.37 -12.41 -3.60
CA LEU A 49 3.77 -12.33 -3.18
C LEU A 49 4.51 -11.15 -3.87
N ASP A 50 4.29 -10.97 -5.17
CA ASP A 50 4.89 -9.87 -5.92
C ASP A 50 4.29 -8.51 -5.50
N LEU A 51 2.99 -8.49 -5.14
CA LEU A 51 2.33 -7.30 -4.60
C LEU A 51 2.93 -6.87 -3.26
N LYS A 52 3.16 -7.81 -2.33
CA LYS A 52 3.84 -7.53 -1.07
C LYS A 52 5.22 -6.90 -1.29
N ASN A 53 6.01 -7.45 -2.23
CA ASN A 53 7.29 -6.86 -2.59
C ASN A 53 7.13 -5.45 -3.19
N ALA A 54 6.19 -5.29 -4.13
CA ALA A 54 5.94 -4.01 -4.77
C ALA A 54 5.47 -2.94 -3.77
N ILE A 55 4.70 -3.30 -2.73
CA ILE A 55 4.31 -2.40 -1.64
C ILE A 55 5.53 -1.92 -0.86
N VAL A 56 6.42 -2.84 -0.46
CA VAL A 56 7.66 -2.49 0.25
C VAL A 56 8.54 -1.55 -0.60
N GLU A 57 8.73 -1.86 -1.88
CA GLU A 57 9.49 -1.00 -2.79
C GLU A 57 8.84 0.38 -2.94
N SER A 58 7.51 0.43 -3.13
CA SER A 58 6.77 1.68 -3.30
C SER A 58 6.79 2.55 -2.05
N SER A 59 6.85 1.94 -0.86
CA SER A 59 7.02 2.65 0.40
C SER A 59 8.37 3.36 0.46
N ARG A 60 9.44 2.68 0.05
CA ARG A 60 10.78 3.28 -0.05
C ARG A 60 10.83 4.39 -1.10
N GLU A 61 10.21 4.18 -2.27
CA GLU A 61 10.11 5.21 -3.31
C GLU A 61 9.33 6.45 -2.82
N LEU A 62 8.25 6.26 -2.03
CA LEU A 62 7.51 7.38 -1.48
C LEU A 62 8.33 8.16 -0.46
N TYR A 63 9.11 7.47 0.38
CA TYR A 63 10.04 8.10 1.31
C TYR A 63 11.06 9.00 0.58
N ASP A 64 11.57 8.54 -0.56
CA ASP A 64 12.58 9.26 -1.36
C ASP A 64 11.97 10.33 -2.30
N SER A 65 10.64 10.50 -2.35
CA SER A 65 9.93 11.26 -3.39
C SER A 65 9.71 12.74 -3.11
N ASP A 66 10.13 13.27 -1.97
CA ASP A 66 9.83 14.63 -1.51
C ASP A 66 8.33 14.94 -1.27
N VAL A 67 7.46 13.94 -1.16
CA VAL A 67 6.07 14.14 -0.73
C VAL A 67 6.04 14.56 0.73
N GLU A 68 5.45 15.74 1.02
CA GLU A 68 5.44 16.27 2.37
C GLU A 68 4.31 15.66 3.22
N PHE A 69 4.56 15.45 4.52
CA PHE A 69 3.45 15.25 5.46
C PHE A 69 2.65 16.53 5.63
N LYS A 70 1.34 16.43 5.45
CA LYS A 70 0.38 17.53 5.65
C LYS A 70 -0.92 16.98 6.20
N THR A 71 -1.49 17.68 7.18
CA THR A 71 -2.87 17.40 7.60
C THR A 71 -3.84 17.64 6.43
N PHE A 72 -5.02 17.04 6.47
CA PHE A 72 -6.05 17.16 5.42
C PHE A 72 -6.29 18.61 4.97
N TYR A 73 -6.42 19.55 5.90
CA TYR A 73 -6.65 20.96 5.54
C TYR A 73 -5.50 21.59 4.75
N LYS A 74 -4.27 21.16 5.03
CA LYS A 74 -3.05 21.68 4.41
C LYS A 74 -2.55 20.82 3.26
N SER A 75 -3.26 19.73 2.92
CA SER A 75 -2.89 18.85 1.82
C SER A 75 -2.74 19.62 0.52
N LYS A 76 -1.88 19.14 -0.37
CA LYS A 76 -1.65 19.73 -1.69
C LYS A 76 -1.47 18.64 -2.74
N CYS A 77 -1.90 18.92 -3.96
CA CYS A 77 -1.75 18.02 -5.10
C CYS A 77 -1.42 18.77 -6.37
N ASN A 78 -0.88 18.10 -7.36
CA ASN A 78 -0.66 18.67 -8.69
C ASN A 78 -1.99 18.83 -9.44
N SER A 79 -2.43 20.07 -9.64
CA SER A 79 -3.67 20.39 -10.34
C SER A 79 -3.72 19.95 -11.81
N LYS A 80 -2.61 19.47 -12.39
CA LYS A 80 -2.63 18.84 -13.70
C LYS A 80 -3.46 17.56 -13.72
N TYR A 81 -3.39 16.75 -12.66
CA TYR A 81 -4.01 15.43 -12.58
C TYR A 81 -5.15 15.36 -11.57
N TRP A 82 -5.11 16.17 -10.51
CA TRP A 82 -5.96 16.04 -9.35
C TRP A 82 -6.76 17.28 -9.04
N ILE A 83 -7.95 17.07 -8.47
CA ILE A 83 -8.78 18.11 -7.85
C ILE A 83 -8.73 17.87 -6.36
N LYS A 84 -8.25 18.86 -5.59
CA LYS A 84 -8.38 18.80 -4.13
C LYS A 84 -9.83 19.03 -3.74
N ASN A 85 -10.41 18.11 -2.97
CA ASN A 85 -11.74 18.24 -2.42
C ASN A 85 -11.75 19.06 -1.11
N LYS A 86 -12.94 19.39 -0.61
CA LYS A 86 -13.11 20.21 0.60
C LYS A 86 -12.55 19.55 1.88
N ASP A 87 -12.49 18.23 1.92
CA ASP A 87 -12.08 17.44 3.07
C ASP A 87 -10.55 17.13 3.01
N GLY A 88 -9.88 17.58 1.95
CA GLY A 88 -8.42 17.49 1.80
C GLY A 88 -7.94 16.30 0.97
N GLY A 89 -8.82 15.44 0.49
CA GLY A 89 -8.50 14.36 -0.45
C GLY A 89 -8.28 14.87 -1.87
N PHE A 90 -7.87 13.98 -2.77
CA PHE A 90 -7.60 14.27 -4.18
C PHE A 90 -8.45 13.37 -5.06
N SER A 91 -9.30 13.95 -5.87
CA SER A 91 -10.07 13.23 -6.90
C SER A 91 -9.35 13.33 -8.25
N LEU A 92 -9.21 12.19 -8.95
CA LEU A 92 -8.65 12.16 -10.29
C LEU A 92 -9.48 12.98 -11.24
N LYS A 93 -8.85 13.81 -12.08
CA LYS A 93 -9.54 14.57 -13.11
C LYS A 93 -10.05 13.67 -14.23
N GLU A 94 -11.15 14.08 -14.83
CA GLU A 94 -11.65 13.46 -16.05
C GLU A 94 -10.62 13.53 -17.19
N ASN A 95 -10.62 12.51 -18.04
CA ASN A 95 -9.80 12.43 -19.26
C ASN A 95 -8.28 12.50 -19.02
N VAL A 96 -7.80 12.14 -17.83
CA VAL A 96 -6.39 11.95 -17.56
C VAL A 96 -6.08 10.48 -17.27
N SER A 97 -4.86 10.05 -17.59
CA SER A 97 -4.39 8.69 -17.27
C SER A 97 -4.21 8.56 -15.76
N SER A 98 -4.92 7.63 -15.14
CA SER A 98 -4.76 7.30 -13.72
C SER A 98 -3.36 6.79 -13.41
N TYR A 99 -2.79 5.98 -14.31
CA TYR A 99 -1.40 5.53 -14.20
C TYR A 99 -0.42 6.71 -14.13
N ASP A 100 -0.56 7.70 -15.04
CA ASP A 100 0.32 8.87 -15.05
C ASP A 100 0.11 9.77 -13.85
N ALA A 101 -1.11 9.85 -13.36
CA ALA A 101 -1.44 10.63 -12.17
C ALA A 101 -0.77 10.06 -10.91
N ILE A 102 -0.77 8.73 -10.74
CA ILE A 102 -0.04 8.06 -9.66
C ILE A 102 1.48 8.24 -9.84
N MET A 103 2.01 8.03 -11.05
CA MET A 103 3.43 8.20 -11.33
C MET A 103 3.92 9.63 -11.08
N ASP A 104 3.09 10.65 -11.34
CA ASP A 104 3.45 12.06 -11.10
C ASP A 104 3.67 12.35 -9.61
N ILE A 105 2.99 11.63 -8.70
CA ILE A 105 3.19 11.79 -7.25
C ILE A 105 4.64 11.46 -6.89
N PHE A 106 5.16 10.35 -7.38
CA PHE A 106 6.52 9.90 -7.12
C PHE A 106 7.59 10.71 -7.87
N ASN A 107 7.29 11.15 -9.09
CA ASN A 107 8.24 11.92 -9.92
C ASN A 107 8.31 13.40 -9.57
N LYS A 108 7.29 13.94 -8.88
CA LYS A 108 7.16 15.35 -8.53
C LYS A 108 6.61 15.54 -7.12
N GLY A 109 7.13 14.77 -6.17
CA GLY A 109 6.66 14.71 -4.80
C GLY A 109 6.51 16.07 -4.13
N SER A 110 7.42 17.02 -4.39
CA SER A 110 7.33 18.38 -3.86
C SER A 110 6.03 19.14 -4.20
N LYS A 111 5.24 18.66 -5.18
CA LYS A 111 3.91 19.20 -5.49
C LYS A 111 2.80 18.58 -4.65
N TYR A 112 3.11 17.58 -3.84
CA TYR A 112 2.15 16.80 -3.08
C TYR A 112 2.42 16.91 -1.58
N GLY A 113 1.35 16.80 -0.83
CA GLY A 113 1.41 16.71 0.63
C GLY A 113 0.14 16.07 1.15
N THR A 114 0.29 15.00 1.92
CA THR A 114 -0.80 14.18 2.43
C THR A 114 -0.60 13.82 3.90
N GLU A 115 -1.62 13.31 4.55
CA GLU A 115 -1.50 12.64 5.83
C GLU A 115 -1.18 11.13 5.64
N CYS A 116 -0.98 10.40 6.76
CA CYS A 116 -0.46 9.04 6.73
C CYS A 116 -1.37 8.04 6.00
N ALA A 117 -2.69 8.05 6.20
CA ALA A 117 -3.59 7.08 5.57
C ALA A 117 -3.65 7.26 4.05
N THR A 118 -3.70 8.51 3.56
CA THR A 118 -3.63 8.82 2.13
C THR A 118 -2.30 8.34 1.53
N ALA A 119 -1.19 8.49 2.25
CA ALA A 119 0.12 8.02 1.80
C ALA A 119 0.14 6.50 1.62
N MET A 120 -0.47 5.72 2.52
CA MET A 120 -0.57 4.26 2.37
C MET A 120 -1.37 3.87 1.13
N ILE A 121 -2.49 4.55 0.85
CA ILE A 121 -3.31 4.32 -0.35
C ILE A 121 -2.50 4.63 -1.62
N ILE A 122 -1.71 5.70 -1.61
CA ILE A 122 -0.79 6.05 -2.72
C ILE A 122 0.23 4.93 -2.95
N VAL A 123 0.80 4.36 -1.87
CA VAL A 123 1.73 3.22 -1.95
C VAL A 123 1.05 2.01 -2.62
N TYR A 124 -0.19 1.69 -2.28
CA TYR A 124 -0.92 0.57 -2.88
C TYR A 124 -1.14 0.77 -4.38
N TYR A 125 -1.61 1.94 -4.80
CA TYR A 125 -1.74 2.23 -6.23
C TYR A 125 -0.39 2.17 -6.96
N ARG A 126 0.67 2.69 -6.34
CA ARG A 126 2.01 2.60 -6.91
C ARG A 126 2.48 1.16 -7.09
N ALA A 127 2.25 0.30 -6.09
CA ALA A 127 2.58 -1.11 -6.17
C ALA A 127 1.88 -1.79 -7.35
N LEU A 128 0.61 -1.49 -7.57
CA LEU A 128 -0.13 -2.02 -8.72
C LEU A 128 0.40 -1.50 -10.06
N THR A 129 0.89 -0.26 -10.15
CA THR A 129 1.51 0.24 -11.39
C THR A 129 2.82 -0.48 -11.75
N LYS A 130 3.45 -1.18 -10.80
CA LYS A 130 4.64 -2.03 -11.05
C LYS A 130 4.27 -3.41 -11.61
N LEU A 131 3.07 -3.89 -11.31
CA LEU A 131 2.61 -5.24 -11.65
C LEU A 131 1.69 -5.27 -12.87
N MET A 132 1.07 -4.17 -13.21
CA MET A 132 0.12 -4.04 -14.30
C MET A 132 0.67 -3.16 -15.41
N SER A 133 0.35 -3.47 -16.66
CA SER A 133 0.61 -2.53 -17.74
C SER A 133 -0.23 -1.26 -17.57
N ARG A 134 0.24 -0.15 -18.15
CA ARG A 134 -0.47 1.13 -18.14
C ARG A 134 -1.92 0.99 -18.59
N ASP A 135 -2.17 0.27 -19.68
CA ASP A 135 -3.50 0.14 -20.25
C ASP A 135 -4.44 -0.65 -19.34
N VAL A 136 -3.93 -1.73 -18.73
CA VAL A 136 -4.68 -2.52 -17.74
C VAL A 136 -5.00 -1.66 -16.52
N PHE A 137 -4.03 -0.96 -15.95
CA PHE A 137 -4.24 -0.09 -14.80
C PHE A 137 -5.30 1.00 -15.09
N ASN A 138 -5.16 1.71 -16.22
CA ASN A 138 -6.11 2.75 -16.62
C ASN A 138 -7.53 2.19 -16.88
N SER A 139 -7.66 0.95 -17.33
CA SER A 139 -8.98 0.35 -17.58
C SER A 139 -9.70 -0.06 -16.29
N ILE A 140 -8.95 -0.42 -15.23
CA ILE A 140 -9.49 -0.81 -13.93
C ILE A 140 -9.78 0.43 -13.06
N TYR A 141 -8.84 1.34 -12.98
CA TYR A 141 -8.88 2.52 -12.11
C TYR A 141 -9.17 3.80 -12.90
N THR A 142 -10.38 3.88 -13.45
CA THR A 142 -10.85 5.03 -14.24
C THR A 142 -11.13 6.26 -13.38
N GLU A 143 -11.45 6.04 -12.11
CA GLU A 143 -11.71 7.03 -11.09
C GLU A 143 -10.88 6.66 -9.86
N ILE A 144 -10.15 7.61 -9.32
CA ILE A 144 -9.37 7.42 -8.09
C ILE A 144 -9.69 8.56 -7.14
N GLU A 145 -10.01 8.23 -5.90
CA GLU A 145 -10.05 9.16 -4.79
C GLU A 145 -8.96 8.79 -3.78
N LEU A 146 -8.01 9.70 -3.57
CA LEU A 146 -6.94 9.56 -2.58
C LEU A 146 -7.34 10.34 -1.33
N MET A 147 -7.72 9.64 -0.28
CA MET A 147 -8.09 10.26 0.98
C MET A 147 -7.74 9.34 2.15
N ASN A 148 -8.70 8.89 2.94
CA ASN A 148 -8.51 8.01 4.08
C ASN A 148 -9.12 6.62 3.82
N TRP A 149 -9.01 5.74 4.81
CA TRP A 149 -9.50 4.36 4.73
C TRP A 149 -11.00 4.23 4.45
N SER A 150 -11.82 5.22 4.84
CA SER A 150 -13.26 5.21 4.57
C SER A 150 -13.61 5.45 3.11
N ASN A 151 -12.66 5.95 2.32
CA ASN A 151 -12.82 6.27 0.91
C ASN A 151 -11.96 5.37 0.01
N ILE A 152 -11.48 4.23 0.54
CA ILE A 152 -10.65 3.31 -0.24
C ILE A 152 -11.46 2.64 -1.34
N ASP A 153 -10.89 2.56 -2.54
CA ASP A 153 -11.50 1.83 -3.67
C ASP A 153 -11.52 0.33 -3.35
N GLU A 154 -12.70 -0.29 -3.40
CA GLU A 154 -12.88 -1.72 -3.16
C GLU A 154 -12.04 -2.60 -4.10
N LYS A 155 -11.71 -2.10 -5.30
CA LYS A 155 -10.85 -2.78 -6.28
C LYS A 155 -9.40 -2.94 -5.80
N LEU A 156 -8.98 -2.21 -4.76
CA LEU A 156 -7.67 -2.43 -4.13
C LEU A 156 -7.63 -3.73 -3.32
N GLY A 157 -8.78 -4.31 -2.97
CA GLY A 157 -8.87 -5.60 -2.27
C GLY A 157 -8.22 -5.57 -0.89
N VAL A 158 -8.35 -4.46 -0.15
CA VAL A 158 -7.77 -4.32 1.18
C VAL A 158 -8.73 -4.87 2.23
N ASP A 159 -8.27 -5.85 2.97
CA ASP A 159 -8.96 -6.41 4.12
C ASP A 159 -8.44 -5.80 5.43
N TYR A 160 -9.33 -5.65 6.40
CA TYR A 160 -9.01 -5.09 7.72
C TYR A 160 -9.16 -6.14 8.79
N TYR A 161 -8.18 -6.21 9.68
CA TYR A 161 -8.18 -7.14 10.81
C TYR A 161 -7.88 -6.37 12.10
N ASP A 162 -8.71 -6.56 13.14
CA ASP A 162 -8.48 -5.95 14.46
C ASP A 162 -7.29 -6.59 15.20
N SER A 163 -6.99 -7.84 14.88
CA SER A 163 -5.82 -8.53 15.40
C SER A 163 -5.40 -9.66 14.46
N VAL A 164 -4.11 -9.79 14.23
CA VAL A 164 -3.51 -10.92 13.51
C VAL A 164 -2.33 -11.45 14.31
N SER A 165 -2.05 -12.74 14.17
CA SER A 165 -0.86 -13.38 14.76
C SER A 165 0.38 -13.26 13.86
N ASP A 166 0.15 -13.03 12.56
CA ASP A 166 1.17 -13.14 11.52
C ASP A 166 1.24 -11.82 10.74
N PHE A 167 2.15 -10.95 11.15
CA PHE A 167 2.49 -9.76 10.37
C PHE A 167 3.47 -10.15 9.27
N MET A 168 3.25 -9.59 8.07
CA MET A 168 4.06 -9.87 6.88
C MET A 168 4.63 -8.58 6.30
N PRO A 169 5.83 -8.64 5.69
CA PRO A 169 6.30 -7.53 4.88
C PRO A 169 5.25 -7.09 3.87
N GLY A 170 5.03 -5.78 3.78
CA GLY A 170 3.97 -5.19 2.93
C GLY A 170 2.61 -5.07 3.60
N ASP A 171 2.43 -5.53 4.85
CA ASP A 171 1.23 -5.21 5.62
C ASP A 171 1.24 -3.76 6.09
N CYS A 172 0.05 -3.15 6.11
CA CYS A 172 -0.15 -1.88 6.80
C CYS A 172 -0.53 -2.12 8.25
N ILE A 173 0.24 -1.54 9.16
CA ILE A 173 0.08 -1.68 10.60
C ILE A 173 -0.18 -0.31 11.19
N TYR A 174 -1.23 -0.19 12.02
CA TYR A 174 -1.51 1.04 12.75
C TYR A 174 -0.91 1.00 14.15
N PHE A 175 0.03 1.90 14.42
CA PHE A 175 0.58 2.11 15.76
C PHE A 175 -0.18 3.23 16.47
N LYS A 176 -0.93 2.86 17.49
CA LYS A 176 -1.68 3.81 18.30
C LYS A 176 -0.74 4.54 19.27
N ASN A 177 -0.88 5.88 19.35
CA ASN A 177 -0.23 6.69 20.37
C ASN A 177 -1.10 6.76 21.64
N PRO A 178 -0.74 6.08 22.74
CA PRO A 178 -1.55 6.09 23.97
C PRO A 178 -1.53 7.44 24.67
N ASP A 179 -0.51 8.27 24.43
CA ASP A 179 -0.27 9.53 25.12
C ASP A 179 -0.62 10.75 24.23
N VAL A 180 -1.56 10.56 23.28
CA VAL A 180 -1.97 11.64 22.38
C VAL A 180 -2.53 12.85 23.16
N ASN A 181 -2.05 14.05 22.81
CA ASN A 181 -2.61 15.28 23.32
C ASN A 181 -3.94 15.57 22.57
N PRO A 182 -5.07 15.75 23.29
CA PRO A 182 -6.36 16.07 22.65
C PRO A 182 -6.38 17.33 21.77
N LYS A 183 -5.39 18.21 21.93
CA LYS A 183 -5.25 19.41 21.10
C LYS A 183 -4.54 19.17 19.77
N THR A 184 -3.92 17.99 19.61
CA THR A 184 -3.20 17.58 18.41
C THR A 184 -3.63 16.15 18.02
N PRO A 185 -4.91 15.95 17.67
CA PRO A 185 -5.48 14.63 17.39
C PRO A 185 -4.84 13.95 16.19
N GLU A 186 -4.16 14.69 15.32
CA GLU A 186 -3.38 14.16 14.19
C GLU A 186 -2.22 13.25 14.65
N TRP A 187 -1.81 13.30 15.90
CA TRP A 187 -0.78 12.44 16.49
C TRP A 187 -1.35 11.26 17.28
N GLN A 188 -2.60 10.89 17.05
CA GLN A 188 -3.25 9.75 17.72
C GLN A 188 -2.66 8.38 17.35
N GLY A 189 -1.92 8.30 16.27
CA GLY A 189 -1.25 7.09 15.80
C GLY A 189 -0.75 7.26 14.37
N GLU A 190 -0.03 6.26 13.90
CA GLU A 190 0.60 6.26 12.58
C GLU A 190 0.27 4.98 11.81
N ASN A 191 -0.11 5.15 10.54
CA ASN A 191 -0.20 4.06 9.58
C ASN A 191 1.18 3.79 8.98
N THR A 192 1.62 2.56 9.03
CA THR A 192 2.97 2.18 8.58
C THR A 192 2.93 0.95 7.70
N ILE A 193 3.94 0.78 6.83
CA ILE A 193 4.17 -0.46 6.08
C ILE A 193 5.36 -1.19 6.69
N ASP A 194 5.21 -2.49 6.98
CA ASP A 194 6.31 -3.37 7.38
C ASP A 194 7.26 -3.58 6.19
N LEU A 195 8.53 -3.18 6.34
CA LEU A 195 9.55 -3.31 5.29
C LEU A 195 10.27 -4.66 5.29
N GLY A 196 9.94 -5.55 6.23
CA GLY A 196 10.46 -6.92 6.30
C GLY A 196 11.92 -7.03 6.75
N ASP A 197 12.50 -5.97 7.28
CA ASP A 197 13.87 -5.92 7.80
C ASP A 197 13.93 -5.44 9.27
N GLY A 198 12.77 -5.39 9.92
CA GLY A 198 12.61 -4.87 11.28
C GLY A 198 12.38 -3.37 11.33
N THR A 199 12.24 -2.71 10.19
CA THR A 199 11.88 -1.29 10.08
C THR A 199 10.49 -1.13 9.45
N TYR A 200 9.92 0.05 9.63
CA TYR A 200 8.60 0.42 9.12
C TYR A 200 8.70 1.75 8.38
N PHE A 201 7.95 1.86 7.28
CA PHE A 201 7.73 3.14 6.63
C PHE A 201 6.50 3.80 7.24
N GLY A 202 6.63 4.98 7.82
CA GLY A 202 5.54 5.85 8.28
C GLY A 202 5.66 7.22 7.63
N HIS A 203 4.57 7.75 7.08
CA HIS A 203 4.58 9.05 6.40
C HIS A 203 4.37 10.18 7.39
N GLY A 204 5.43 10.85 7.76
CA GLY A 204 5.40 11.99 8.69
C GLY A 204 6.23 11.81 9.94
N LEU A 205 6.77 10.62 10.18
CA LEU A 205 7.71 10.37 11.29
C LEU A 205 9.17 10.40 10.83
N GLY A 206 9.42 10.57 9.54
CA GLY A 206 10.69 10.90 8.87
C GLY A 206 11.87 10.03 9.20
#